data_269e25c41e0749aca2cc2a7ab5747577
#
_entry.id   269e25c41e0749aca2cc2a7ab5747577
#
_cell.length_a   1.000
_cell.length_b   1.000
_cell.length_c   1.000
_cell.angle_alpha   90.00
_cell.angle_beta   90.00
_cell.angle_gamma   90.00
#
_symmetry.space_group_name_H-M   'P 1'
#
loop_
_entity.id
_entity.type
_entity.pdbx_description
1 polymer ?
#
loop_
_entity_poly.entity_id
_entity_poly.type
_entity_poly.pdbx_seq_one_letter_code
_entity_poly.pdbx_strand_id
1 'polypeptide(L)'
;YFFTAAHPKFGEWLKSDINKYHFSTFEPDYRAWENPVGGSDQQSFHLKGVPIVWFHTGGQPHYNQPSDEASTINYPKLTDITRASYLTTWHLVNEAEY
;
A
#
# COMPACT_ATOMS: atom_id res chain seq x y z
N TYR A 1 0.51 -5.77 -0.41
CA TYR A 1 0.03 -4.62 -1.18
C TYR A 1 -1.14 -5.01 -2.06
N PHE A 2 -2.26 -4.35 -1.88
CA PHE A 2 -3.40 -4.41 -2.80
C PHE A 2 -3.42 -3.15 -3.63
N PHE A 3 -3.55 -3.26 -4.92
CA PHE A 3 -3.62 -2.13 -5.83
C PHE A 3 -4.70 -2.34 -6.88
N THR A 4 -5.23 -1.25 -7.45
CA THR A 4 -6.31 -1.35 -8.42
C THR A 4 -5.81 -1.89 -9.76
N ALA A 5 -6.47 -2.92 -10.29
CA ALA A 5 -6.19 -3.50 -11.60
C ALA A 5 -6.58 -2.56 -12.77
N ALA A 6 -7.40 -1.54 -12.51
CA ALA A 6 -7.79 -0.55 -13.51
C ALA A 6 -6.64 0.37 -13.96
N HIS A 7 -5.53 0.38 -13.22
CA HIS A 7 -4.35 1.20 -13.50
C HIS A 7 -3.08 0.34 -13.55
N PRO A 8 -2.86 -0.41 -14.63
CA PRO A 8 -1.77 -1.39 -14.70
C PRO A 8 -0.37 -0.77 -14.61
N LYS A 9 -0.17 0.42 -15.19
CA LYS A 9 1.12 1.14 -15.07
C LYS A 9 1.46 1.47 -13.62
N PHE A 10 0.48 1.91 -12.85
CA PHE A 10 0.64 2.18 -11.42
C PHE A 10 1.10 0.94 -10.66
N GLY A 11 0.51 -0.22 -10.94
CA GLY A 11 0.92 -1.49 -10.35
C GLY A 11 2.35 -1.90 -10.73
N GLU A 12 2.77 -1.64 -11.95
CA GLU A 12 4.14 -1.89 -12.41
C GLU A 12 5.16 -0.98 -11.71
N TRP A 13 4.86 0.30 -11.59
CA TRP A 13 5.69 1.26 -10.85
C TRP A 13 5.82 0.87 -9.38
N LEU A 14 4.71 0.55 -8.73
CA LEU A 14 4.70 0.10 -7.34
C LEU A 14 5.65 -1.07 -7.13
N LYS A 15 5.54 -2.11 -7.94
CA LYS A 15 6.42 -3.28 -7.86
C LYS A 15 7.88 -2.94 -8.14
N SER A 16 8.14 -2.15 -9.18
CA SER A 16 9.48 -1.74 -9.57
C SER A 16 10.16 -0.92 -8.47
N ASP A 17 9.47 0.06 -7.90
CA ASP A 17 10.02 0.93 -6.87
C ASP A 17 10.30 0.15 -5.58
N ILE A 18 9.38 -0.71 -5.19
CA ILE A 18 9.55 -1.55 -4.00
C ILE A 18 10.69 -2.55 -4.19
N ASN A 19 10.80 -3.18 -5.36
CA ASN A 19 11.90 -4.10 -5.65
C ASN A 19 13.28 -3.41 -5.62
N LYS A 20 13.36 -2.16 -6.07
CA LYS A 20 14.60 -1.37 -5.98
C LYS A 20 14.99 -1.02 -4.55
N TYR A 21 14.01 -0.85 -3.68
CA TYR A 21 14.26 -0.46 -2.29
C TYR A 21 14.89 -1.58 -1.45
N HIS A 22 14.63 -2.86 -1.75
CA HIS A 22 15.12 -4.03 -1.02
C HIS A 22 14.80 -4.00 0.48
N PHE A 23 13.54 -4.24 0.82
CA PHE A 23 13.12 -4.30 2.22
C PHE A 23 13.87 -5.34 3.02
N SER A 24 14.23 -4.99 4.26
CA SER A 24 14.88 -5.91 5.22
C SER A 24 13.91 -6.48 6.26
N THR A 25 12.69 -5.94 6.38
CA THR A 25 11.75 -6.30 7.45
C THR A 25 10.62 -7.21 7.00
N PHE A 26 10.38 -7.35 5.70
CA PHE A 26 9.36 -8.23 5.13
C PHE A 26 9.59 -8.46 3.63
N GLU A 27 8.98 -9.52 3.10
CA GLU A 27 8.85 -9.74 1.66
C GLU A 27 7.50 -9.23 1.19
N PRO A 28 7.45 -8.34 0.17
CA PRO A 28 6.18 -7.83 -0.33
C PRO A 28 5.41 -8.88 -1.11
N ASP A 29 4.12 -8.95 -0.85
CA ASP A 29 3.14 -9.69 -1.67
C ASP A 29 2.26 -8.67 -2.40
N TYR A 30 2.11 -8.83 -3.70
CA TYR A 30 1.38 -7.90 -4.57
C TYR A 30 0.12 -8.56 -5.10
N ARG A 31 -1.02 -7.89 -4.90
CA ARG A 31 -2.30 -8.38 -5.37
C ARG A 31 -3.03 -7.31 -6.15
N ALA A 32 -3.29 -7.58 -7.43
CA ALA A 32 -4.19 -6.76 -8.21
C ALA A 32 -5.63 -6.93 -7.70
N TRP A 33 -6.33 -5.83 -7.53
CA TRP A 33 -7.68 -5.81 -7.01
C TRP A 33 -8.63 -5.24 -8.08
N GLU A 34 -9.46 -6.10 -8.66
CA GLU A 34 -10.33 -5.73 -9.78
C GLU A 34 -11.45 -4.77 -9.37
N ASN A 35 -11.98 -4.93 -8.16
CA ASN A 35 -13.09 -4.13 -7.67
C ASN A 35 -12.89 -3.75 -6.20
N PRO A 36 -12.01 -2.79 -5.90
CA PRO A 36 -11.67 -2.38 -4.52
C PRO A 36 -12.77 -1.51 -3.89
N VAL A 37 -13.99 -2.02 -3.83
CA VAL A 37 -15.12 -1.36 -3.18
C VAL A 37 -15.31 -1.89 -1.76
N GLY A 38 -15.60 -1.00 -0.82
CA GLY A 38 -15.82 -1.34 0.58
C GLY A 38 -14.53 -1.48 1.39
N GLY A 39 -14.70 -1.79 2.64
CA GLY A 39 -13.63 -2.12 3.59
C GLY A 39 -12.89 -0.93 4.20
N SER A 40 -12.66 0.17 3.50
CA SER A 40 -11.98 1.36 4.04
C SER A 40 -12.10 2.57 3.11
N ASP A 41 -11.32 3.60 3.36
CA ASP A 41 -11.37 4.92 2.70
C ASP A 41 -11.01 4.88 1.20
N GLN A 42 -10.28 3.87 0.73
CA GLN A 42 -9.90 3.71 -0.67
C GLN A 42 -11.10 3.67 -1.62
N GLN A 43 -12.27 3.23 -1.14
CA GLN A 43 -13.48 3.12 -1.95
C GLN A 43 -13.86 4.45 -2.61
N SER A 44 -13.83 5.54 -1.85
CA SER A 44 -14.21 6.87 -2.34
C SER A 44 -13.33 7.33 -3.48
N PHE A 45 -12.04 7.03 -3.42
CA PHE A 45 -11.09 7.36 -4.48
C PHE A 45 -11.25 6.44 -5.69
N HIS A 46 -11.37 5.14 -5.45
CA HIS A 46 -11.59 4.17 -6.52
C HIS A 46 -12.84 4.51 -7.37
N LEU A 47 -13.96 4.83 -6.73
CA LEU A 47 -15.21 5.21 -7.41
C LEU A 47 -15.08 6.49 -8.25
N LYS A 48 -14.04 7.27 -8.06
CA LYS A 48 -13.69 8.45 -8.87
C LYS A 48 -12.62 8.17 -9.91
N GLY A 49 -12.25 6.92 -10.13
CA GLY A 49 -11.24 6.52 -11.09
C GLY A 49 -9.80 6.83 -10.67
N VAL A 50 -9.57 7.12 -9.40
CA VAL A 50 -8.23 7.38 -8.86
C VAL A 50 -7.55 6.05 -8.54
N PRO A 51 -6.29 5.83 -8.94
CA PRO A 51 -5.55 4.63 -8.55
C PRO A 51 -5.38 4.58 -7.03
N ILE A 52 -5.55 3.40 -6.47
CA ILE A 52 -5.40 3.16 -5.04
C ILE A 52 -4.34 2.10 -4.78
N VAL A 53 -3.72 2.19 -3.63
CA VAL A 53 -2.95 1.12 -3.02
C VAL A 53 -3.34 0.98 -1.56
N TRP A 54 -3.46 -0.24 -1.09
CA TRP A 54 -3.75 -0.56 0.29
C TRP A 54 -2.62 -1.42 0.85
N PHE A 55 -1.92 -0.91 1.85
CA PHE A 55 -0.92 -1.65 2.60
C PHE A 55 -1.61 -2.44 3.69
N HIS A 56 -1.37 -3.74 3.74
CA HIS A 56 -1.98 -4.62 4.72
C HIS A 56 -0.99 -5.71 5.16
N THR A 57 -0.99 -6.05 6.42
CA THR A 57 -0.07 -7.05 7.00
C THR A 57 -0.78 -8.27 7.57
N GLY A 58 -2.06 -8.45 7.25
CA GLY A 58 -2.90 -9.48 7.85
C GLY A 58 -3.53 -9.04 9.16
N GLY A 59 -4.25 -9.94 9.81
CA GLY A 59 -4.85 -9.68 11.11
C GLY A 59 -3.81 -9.62 12.23
N GLN A 60 -4.14 -8.91 13.30
CA GLN A 60 -3.32 -8.84 14.51
C GLN A 60 -4.24 -8.81 15.76
N PRO A 61 -3.77 -9.33 16.92
CA PRO A 61 -4.64 -9.57 18.07
C PRO A 61 -5.17 -8.30 18.75
N HIS A 62 -4.54 -7.14 18.49
CA HIS A 62 -4.93 -5.85 19.10
C HIS A 62 -5.94 -5.06 18.27
N TYR A 63 -6.30 -5.57 17.08
CA TYR A 63 -7.19 -4.87 16.14
C TYR A 63 -8.53 -4.50 16.80
N ASN A 64 -8.85 -3.19 16.79
CA ASN A 64 -10.05 -2.64 17.46
C ASN A 64 -10.18 -3.00 18.94
N GLN A 65 -9.05 -3.21 19.63
CA GLN A 65 -9.02 -3.49 21.06
C GLN A 65 -8.38 -2.33 21.84
N PRO A 66 -8.68 -2.17 23.14
CA PRO A 66 -7.99 -1.17 23.97
C PRO A 66 -6.48 -1.38 24.08
N SER A 67 -6.00 -2.59 23.77
CA SER A 67 -4.57 -2.95 23.75
C SER A 67 -3.86 -2.55 22.45
N ASP A 68 -4.56 -1.94 21.48
CA ASP A 68 -3.94 -1.42 20.26
C ASP A 68 -3.25 -0.09 20.55
N GLU A 69 -2.03 -0.19 21.03
CA GLU A 69 -1.21 0.90 21.52
C GLU A 69 0.07 1.05 20.67
N ALA A 70 0.68 2.22 20.73
CA ALA A 70 1.93 2.50 20.01
C ALA A 70 3.06 1.50 20.31
N SER A 71 3.08 0.92 21.51
CA SER A 71 4.05 -0.11 21.92
C SER A 71 3.93 -1.42 21.13
N THR A 72 2.79 -1.68 20.47
CA THR A 72 2.57 -2.89 19.67
C THR A 72 3.03 -2.75 18.22
N ILE A 73 3.48 -1.57 17.80
CA ILE A 73 3.90 -1.28 16.44
C ILE A 73 5.30 -1.84 16.17
N ASN A 74 5.44 -2.54 15.05
CA ASN A 74 6.74 -2.90 14.49
C ASN A 74 7.32 -1.67 13.76
N TYR A 75 8.07 -0.84 14.45
CA TYR A 75 8.60 0.41 13.92
C TYR A 75 9.58 0.24 12.75
N PRO A 76 10.50 -0.73 12.73
CA PRO A 76 11.32 -0.98 11.55
C PRO A 76 10.49 -1.27 10.29
N LYS A 77 9.46 -2.09 10.41
CA LYS A 77 8.54 -2.40 9.31
C LYS A 77 7.71 -1.17 8.89
N LEU A 78 7.23 -0.39 9.86
CA LEU A 78 6.55 0.87 9.59
C LEU A 78 7.43 1.85 8.79
N THR A 79 8.72 1.93 9.15
CA THR A 79 9.69 2.76 8.44
C THR A 79 9.85 2.30 6.98
N ASP A 80 10.00 1.02 6.74
CA ASP A 80 10.13 0.46 5.40
C ASP A 80 8.87 0.73 4.55
N ILE A 81 7.69 0.49 5.10
CA ILE A 81 6.43 0.78 4.40
C ILE A 81 6.28 2.27 4.08
N THR A 82 6.66 3.15 5.01
CA THR A 82 6.62 4.59 4.81
C THR A 82 7.54 5.03 3.67
N ARG A 83 8.75 4.50 3.63
CA ARG A 83 9.71 4.78 2.54
C ARG A 83 9.22 4.27 1.20
N ALA A 84 8.65 3.08 1.15
CA ALA A 84 8.03 2.53 -0.06
C ALA A 84 6.87 3.39 -0.55
N SER A 85 6.01 3.82 0.35
CA SER A 85 4.89 4.72 0.04
C SER A 85 5.38 6.06 -0.53
N TYR A 86 6.45 6.60 0.04
CA TYR A 86 7.08 7.82 -0.47
C TYR A 86 7.61 7.64 -1.90
N LEU A 87 8.34 6.57 -2.17
CA LEU A 87 8.88 6.28 -3.51
C LEU A 87 7.78 6.17 -4.55
N THR A 88 6.72 5.44 -4.26
CA THR A 88 5.57 5.30 -5.16
C THR A 88 4.86 6.63 -5.38
N THR A 89 4.68 7.42 -4.32
CA THR A 89 4.06 8.74 -4.42
C THR A 89 4.92 9.69 -5.26
N TRP A 90 6.24 9.69 -5.04
CA TRP A 90 7.18 10.48 -5.83
C TRP A 90 7.09 10.15 -7.32
N HIS A 91 7.05 8.86 -7.64
CA HIS A 91 6.91 8.39 -9.02
C HIS A 91 5.59 8.90 -9.64
N LEU A 92 4.49 8.67 -8.93
CA LEU A 92 3.14 9.05 -9.37
C LEU A 92 3.00 10.56 -9.67
N VAL A 93 3.56 11.43 -8.83
CA VAL A 93 3.43 12.89 -9.01
C VAL A 93 4.33 13.43 -10.13
N ASN A 94 5.31 12.66 -10.59
CA ASN A 94 6.21 13.04 -11.68
C ASN A 94 5.83 12.42 -13.03
N GLU A 95 4.82 11.57 -13.06
CA GLU A 95 4.32 10.94 -14.29
C GLU A 95 3.02 11.58 -14.76
N ALA A 96 2.85 11.70 -16.08
CA ALA A 96 1.65 12.29 -16.67
C ALA A 96 0.50 11.29 -16.81
N GLU A 97 0.82 9.99 -16.83
CA GLU A 97 -0.14 8.88 -17.03
C GLU A 97 0.16 7.73 -16.06
N TYR A 98 -0.87 7.11 -15.57
CA TYR A 98 -0.77 5.98 -14.63
C TYR A 98 -1.78 4.87 -14.85
#